data_592003286b11335a8d38fda027c02640
#
_entry.id   592003286b11335a8d38fda027c02640
#
_cell.length_a   1.000
_cell.length_b   1.000
_cell.length_c   1.000
_cell.angle_alpha   90.00
_cell.angle_beta   90.00
_cell.angle_gamma   90.00
#
_symmetry.space_group_name_H-M   'P 1'
#
loop_
_entity.id
_entity.type
_entity.pdbx_description
1 polymer ?
#
loop_
_entity_poly.entity_id
_entity_poly.type
_entity_poly.pdbx_seq_one_letter_code
_entity_poly.pdbx_strand_id
1 'polypeptide(L)'
;MNTEKRLEEFNKKYAPLSIMDSEETGFTLCLTQNDLSWQEEAFDLYGKKLGDPKYDIYGLKNHGNGYEWDAAFREAFIKEPALKLVSFDSEAGGFYCTCTDLSVLIDFAQRFYEICKDTERFVELISDGVERDHKFPYMHGKDYHLFF
;
A
#
# COMPACT_ATOMS: atom_id res chain seq x y z
N MET A 1 -27.11 1.71 0.21
CA MET A 1 -26.30 2.21 -0.95
C MET A 1 -25.74 1.01 -1.70
N ASN A 2 -25.86 0.98 -3.02
CA ASN A 2 -25.35 -0.14 -3.79
C ASN A 2 -23.83 -0.08 -3.93
N THR A 3 -23.24 -1.18 -4.34
CA THR A 3 -21.79 -1.34 -4.48
C THR A 3 -21.19 -0.34 -5.44
N GLU A 4 -21.77 -0.17 -6.61
CA GLU A 4 -21.29 0.75 -7.64
C GLU A 4 -21.18 2.18 -7.11
N LYS A 5 -22.19 2.64 -6.41
CA LYS A 5 -22.21 3.99 -5.84
C LYS A 5 -21.18 4.14 -4.73
N ARG A 6 -20.99 3.11 -3.91
CA ARG A 6 -19.96 3.13 -2.86
C ARG A 6 -18.57 3.26 -3.46
N LEU A 7 -18.30 2.55 -4.57
CA LEU A 7 -17.02 2.64 -5.28
C LEU A 7 -16.81 4.02 -5.88
N GLU A 8 -17.84 4.58 -6.51
CA GLU A 8 -17.76 5.94 -7.07
C GLU A 8 -17.43 6.97 -6.00
N GLU A 9 -18.11 6.91 -4.86
CA GLU A 9 -17.88 7.83 -3.76
C GLU A 9 -16.48 7.68 -3.18
N PHE A 10 -16.03 6.44 -2.96
CA PHE A 10 -14.69 6.21 -2.46
C PHE A 10 -13.63 6.75 -3.43
N ASN A 11 -13.74 6.39 -4.69
CA ASN A 11 -12.74 6.75 -5.71
C ASN A 11 -12.66 8.26 -5.94
N LYS A 12 -13.74 8.97 -5.68
CA LYS A 12 -13.76 10.43 -5.74
C LYS A 12 -13.13 11.07 -4.51
N LYS A 13 -13.47 10.57 -3.33
CA LYS A 13 -13.07 11.18 -2.05
C LYS A 13 -11.63 10.87 -1.66
N TYR A 14 -11.15 9.68 -1.98
CA TYR A 14 -9.85 9.18 -1.51
C TYR A 14 -8.83 9.01 -2.64
N ALA A 15 -9.07 9.63 -3.78
CA ALA A 15 -8.08 9.62 -4.86
C ALA A 15 -6.73 10.12 -4.35
N PRO A 16 -5.59 9.58 -4.79
CA PRO A 16 -5.43 8.66 -5.91
C PRO A 16 -5.64 7.18 -5.55
N LEU A 17 -5.93 6.83 -4.29
CA LEU A 17 -6.34 5.48 -3.95
C LEU A 17 -7.64 5.18 -4.70
N SER A 18 -7.74 4.01 -5.28
CA SER A 18 -8.96 3.57 -5.95
C SER A 18 -9.29 2.13 -5.63
N ILE A 19 -10.57 1.80 -5.66
CA ILE A 19 -11.04 0.43 -5.48
C ILE A 19 -11.79 0.02 -6.74
N MET A 20 -11.42 -1.14 -7.28
CA MET A 20 -12.08 -1.73 -8.44
C MET A 20 -12.83 -2.98 -8.03
N ASP A 21 -13.95 -3.25 -8.70
CA ASP A 21 -14.65 -4.52 -8.57
C ASP A 21 -13.96 -5.53 -9.49
N SER A 22 -13.30 -6.51 -8.90
CA SER A 22 -12.55 -7.53 -9.65
C SER A 22 -13.35 -8.81 -9.85
N GLU A 23 -14.65 -8.74 -9.66
CA GLU A 23 -15.64 -9.81 -9.87
C GLU A 23 -15.29 -11.16 -9.20
N GLU A 24 -14.27 -11.87 -9.70
CA GLU A 24 -13.89 -13.20 -9.19
C GLU A 24 -13.16 -13.14 -7.85
N THR A 25 -12.33 -12.13 -7.65
CA THR A 25 -11.46 -12.03 -6.47
C THR A 25 -11.96 -11.04 -5.43
N GLY A 26 -13.13 -10.43 -5.67
CA GLY A 26 -13.70 -9.42 -4.80
C GLY A 26 -13.31 -8.01 -5.25
N PHE A 27 -12.80 -7.21 -4.33
CA PHE A 27 -12.47 -5.81 -4.60
C PHE A 27 -10.96 -5.60 -4.48
N THR A 28 -10.42 -4.75 -5.35
CA THR A 28 -8.98 -4.46 -5.36
C THR A 28 -8.75 -2.99 -5.06
N LEU A 29 -8.05 -2.72 -3.95
CA LEU A 29 -7.52 -1.40 -3.64
C LEU A 29 -6.19 -1.25 -4.35
N CYS A 30 -5.97 -0.12 -5.03
CA CYS A 30 -4.74 0.07 -5.79
C CYS A 30 -4.23 1.51 -5.83
N LEU A 31 -2.90 1.59 -6.05
CA LEU A 31 -2.21 2.76 -6.55
C LEU A 31 -1.46 2.28 -7.79
N THR A 32 -1.82 2.81 -8.95
CA THR A 32 -1.16 2.43 -10.19
C THR A 32 0.18 3.16 -10.35
N GLN A 33 0.97 2.77 -11.34
CA GLN A 33 2.29 3.34 -11.57
C GLN A 33 2.30 4.88 -11.57
N ASN A 34 1.29 5.50 -12.17
CA ASN A 34 1.22 6.96 -12.26
C ASN A 34 0.94 7.64 -10.92
N ASP A 35 0.44 6.90 -9.95
CA ASP A 35 0.03 7.42 -8.65
C ASP A 35 0.97 7.05 -7.51
N LEU A 36 2.00 6.26 -7.76
CA LEU A 36 2.96 5.86 -6.72
C LEU A 36 3.70 7.06 -6.12
N SER A 37 3.80 8.16 -6.86
CA SER A 37 4.44 9.39 -6.38
C SER A 37 3.55 10.27 -5.50
N TRP A 38 2.33 9.82 -5.21
CA TRP A 38 1.38 10.62 -4.43
C TRP A 38 1.96 11.17 -3.12
N GLN A 39 2.79 10.38 -2.42
CA GLN A 39 3.46 10.83 -1.20
C GLN A 39 4.98 10.81 -1.38
N GLU A 40 5.44 11.39 -2.48
CA GLU A 40 6.86 11.44 -2.84
C GLU A 40 7.74 12.00 -1.72
N GLU A 41 7.28 13.04 -1.02
CA GLU A 41 8.04 13.64 0.08
C GLU A 41 8.37 12.62 1.17
N ALA A 42 7.40 11.79 1.57
CA ALA A 42 7.61 10.78 2.59
C ALA A 42 8.65 9.73 2.15
N PHE A 43 8.58 9.28 0.91
CA PHE A 43 9.55 8.32 0.37
C PHE A 43 10.93 8.93 0.20
N ASP A 44 11.00 10.21 -0.16
CA ASP A 44 12.26 10.92 -0.26
C ASP A 44 12.94 11.03 1.12
N LEU A 45 12.17 11.37 2.14
CA LEU A 45 12.67 11.40 3.52
C LEU A 45 13.12 10.02 4.01
N TYR A 46 12.35 8.99 3.67
CA TYR A 46 12.71 7.62 3.98
C TYR A 46 14.04 7.22 3.33
N GLY A 47 14.21 7.51 2.04
CA GLY A 47 15.45 7.23 1.32
C GLY A 47 16.66 7.94 1.93
N LYS A 48 16.50 9.20 2.32
CA LYS A 48 17.55 9.97 2.99
C LYS A 48 17.92 9.39 4.34
N LYS A 49 16.90 8.96 5.10
CA LYS A 49 17.09 8.33 6.42
C LYS A 49 17.88 7.03 6.30
N LEU A 50 17.70 6.27 5.22
CA LEU A 50 18.47 5.07 4.94
C LEU A 50 19.90 5.38 4.53
N GLY A 51 20.17 6.61 4.11
CA GLY A 51 21.49 6.98 3.60
C GLY A 51 21.82 6.30 2.28
N ASP A 52 20.81 6.04 1.43
CA ASP A 52 21.01 5.37 0.17
C ASP A 52 21.71 6.30 -0.83
N PRO A 53 22.99 6.02 -1.18
CA PRO A 53 23.77 6.90 -2.05
C PRO A 53 23.22 7.02 -3.48
N LYS A 54 22.33 6.12 -3.90
CA LYS A 54 21.67 6.22 -5.21
C LYS A 54 20.96 7.55 -5.40
N TYR A 55 20.28 8.01 -4.35
CA TYR A 55 19.47 9.24 -4.45
C TYR A 55 20.36 10.48 -4.56
N ASP A 56 21.51 10.45 -3.90
CA ASP A 56 22.45 11.57 -3.94
C ASP A 56 23.24 11.61 -5.25
N ILE A 57 23.70 10.44 -5.72
CA ILE A 57 24.55 10.34 -6.91
C ILE A 57 23.81 10.66 -8.20
N TYR A 58 22.59 10.17 -8.33
CA TYR A 58 21.83 10.30 -9.58
C TYR A 58 20.73 11.37 -9.53
N GLY A 59 20.60 12.09 -8.40
CA GLY A 59 19.56 13.07 -8.23
C GLY A 59 18.15 12.48 -8.31
N LEU A 60 18.05 11.18 -8.08
CA LEU A 60 16.78 10.48 -8.16
C LEU A 60 16.00 10.66 -6.86
N LYS A 61 14.74 11.04 -7.00
CA LYS A 61 13.85 11.08 -5.85
C LYS A 61 13.22 9.72 -5.63
N ASN A 62 13.13 9.31 -4.38
CA ASN A 62 12.42 8.08 -4.03
C ASN A 62 10.93 8.38 -3.97
N HIS A 63 10.18 7.85 -4.90
CA HIS A 63 8.72 7.98 -4.90
C HIS A 63 8.02 6.71 -4.41
N GLY A 64 8.82 5.72 -4.00
CA GLY A 64 8.29 4.43 -3.56
C GLY A 64 8.01 3.49 -4.73
N ASN A 65 8.03 2.21 -4.44
CA ASN A 65 7.54 1.20 -5.36
C ASN A 65 6.35 0.50 -4.71
N GLY A 66 5.66 -0.34 -5.48
CA GLY A 66 4.47 -1.04 -4.96
C GLY A 66 4.74 -1.88 -3.73
N TYR A 67 5.92 -2.46 -3.61
CA TYR A 67 6.30 -3.28 -2.44
C TYR A 67 6.47 -2.44 -1.18
N GLU A 68 7.02 -1.25 -1.31
CA GLU A 68 7.19 -0.33 -0.18
C GLU A 68 5.83 0.20 0.31
N TRP A 69 4.93 0.53 -0.61
CA TRP A 69 3.55 0.90 -0.28
C TRP A 69 2.83 -0.23 0.44
N ASP A 70 2.98 -1.44 -0.07
CA ASP A 70 2.40 -2.67 0.47
C ASP A 70 2.90 -2.91 1.89
N ALA A 71 4.22 -2.83 2.10
CA ALA A 71 4.84 -3.00 3.41
C ALA A 71 4.32 -1.99 4.42
N ALA A 72 4.18 -0.72 4.03
CA ALA A 72 3.66 0.34 4.89
C ALA A 72 2.21 0.08 5.27
N PHE A 73 1.38 -0.34 4.31
CA PHE A 73 -0.02 -0.66 4.57
C PHE A 73 -0.14 -1.82 5.56
N ARG A 74 0.58 -2.91 5.33
CA ARG A 74 0.55 -4.06 6.23
C ARG A 74 1.04 -3.69 7.62
N GLU A 75 2.09 -2.89 7.72
CA GLU A 75 2.61 -2.43 9.01
C GLU A 75 1.60 -1.58 9.77
N ALA A 76 0.87 -0.71 9.08
CA ALA A 76 -0.15 0.14 9.70
C ALA A 76 -1.22 -0.68 10.42
N PHE A 77 -1.55 -1.85 9.89
CA PHE A 77 -2.67 -2.67 10.38
C PHE A 77 -2.26 -4.04 10.88
N ILE A 78 -0.97 -4.24 11.14
CA ILE A 78 -0.40 -5.57 11.48
C ILE A 78 -1.06 -6.23 12.69
N LYS A 79 -1.57 -5.44 13.63
CA LYS A 79 -2.18 -5.96 14.85
C LYS A 79 -3.69 -6.21 14.72
N GLU A 80 -4.28 -5.83 13.60
CA GLU A 80 -5.73 -5.96 13.42
C GLU A 80 -6.09 -7.31 12.80
N PRO A 81 -6.99 -8.08 13.46
CA PRO A 81 -7.36 -9.40 12.94
C PRO A 81 -7.95 -9.38 11.53
N ALA A 82 -8.68 -8.31 11.18
CA ALA A 82 -9.30 -8.17 9.87
C ALA A 82 -8.29 -8.09 8.72
N LEU A 83 -7.02 -7.78 9.01
CA LEU A 83 -5.99 -7.76 7.96
C LEU A 83 -5.83 -9.12 7.29
N LYS A 84 -6.16 -10.21 8.00
CA LYS A 84 -6.12 -11.58 7.45
C LYS A 84 -7.10 -11.78 6.30
N LEU A 85 -8.11 -10.93 6.20
CA LEU A 85 -9.10 -10.98 5.11
C LEU A 85 -8.58 -10.33 3.83
N VAL A 86 -7.45 -9.64 3.90
CA VAL A 86 -6.88 -8.89 2.78
C VAL A 86 -5.70 -9.67 2.21
N SER A 87 -5.69 -9.86 0.90
CA SER A 87 -4.59 -10.50 0.18
C SER A 87 -3.78 -9.43 -0.56
N PHE A 88 -2.47 -9.55 -0.54
CA PHE A 88 -1.57 -8.58 -1.13
C PHE A 88 -0.88 -9.16 -2.35
N ASP A 89 -0.91 -8.45 -3.46
CA ASP A 89 -0.34 -8.89 -4.73
C ASP A 89 0.34 -7.73 -5.47
N SER A 90 1.08 -6.93 -4.74
CA SER A 90 1.76 -5.77 -5.29
C SER A 90 2.91 -6.15 -6.22
N GLU A 91 3.23 -5.23 -7.11
CA GLU A 91 4.35 -5.32 -8.04
C GLU A 91 5.25 -4.10 -7.83
N ALA A 92 6.43 -4.11 -8.41
CA ALA A 92 7.30 -2.92 -8.34
C ALA A 92 6.60 -1.67 -8.87
N GLY A 93 5.79 -1.82 -9.91
CA GLY A 93 5.07 -0.73 -10.56
C GLY A 93 3.67 -0.44 -10.04
N GLY A 94 3.25 -1.07 -8.95
CA GLY A 94 1.91 -0.82 -8.42
C GLY A 94 1.64 -1.47 -7.08
N PHE A 95 0.83 -0.80 -6.26
CA PHE A 95 0.34 -1.33 -4.99
C PHE A 95 -1.05 -1.93 -5.22
N TYR A 96 -1.24 -3.18 -4.84
CA TYR A 96 -2.51 -3.88 -5.01
C TYR A 96 -2.80 -4.77 -3.81
N CYS A 97 -4.03 -4.65 -3.28
CA CYS A 97 -4.53 -5.62 -2.31
C CYS A 97 -6.02 -5.89 -2.54
N THR A 98 -6.45 -7.09 -2.19
CA THR A 98 -7.81 -7.54 -2.49
C THR A 98 -8.52 -8.01 -1.24
N CYS A 99 -9.84 -7.83 -1.21
CA CYS A 99 -10.69 -8.31 -0.15
C CYS A 99 -12.08 -8.60 -0.72
N THR A 100 -12.69 -9.70 -0.30
CA THR A 100 -14.06 -10.02 -0.73
C THR A 100 -15.11 -9.14 -0.05
N ASP A 101 -14.77 -8.58 1.11
CA ASP A 101 -15.66 -7.70 1.88
C ASP A 101 -15.31 -6.24 1.60
N LEU A 102 -16.16 -5.56 0.84
CA LEU A 102 -15.94 -4.17 0.47
C LEU A 102 -15.86 -3.24 1.69
N SER A 103 -16.70 -3.50 2.70
CA SER A 103 -16.71 -2.65 3.90
C SER A 103 -15.40 -2.71 4.66
N VAL A 104 -14.81 -3.89 4.76
CA VAL A 104 -13.48 -4.08 5.38
C VAL A 104 -12.43 -3.31 4.60
N LEU A 105 -12.43 -3.45 3.27
CA LEU A 105 -11.43 -2.80 2.43
C LEU A 105 -11.55 -1.27 2.47
N ILE A 106 -12.77 -0.75 2.41
CA ILE A 106 -13.01 0.69 2.53
C ILE A 106 -12.51 1.22 3.87
N ASP A 107 -12.81 0.51 4.97
CA ASP A 107 -12.38 0.94 6.30
C ASP A 107 -10.85 1.05 6.38
N PHE A 108 -10.12 0.03 5.94
CA PHE A 108 -8.66 0.08 5.92
C PHE A 108 -8.15 1.20 5.01
N ALA A 109 -8.73 1.35 3.83
CA ALA A 109 -8.28 2.33 2.85
C ALA A 109 -8.48 3.77 3.33
N GLN A 110 -9.62 4.05 3.97
CA GLN A 110 -9.90 5.38 4.53
C GLN A 110 -8.89 5.74 5.61
N ARG A 111 -8.63 4.81 6.52
CA ARG A 111 -7.66 5.03 7.59
C ARG A 111 -6.24 5.17 7.05
N PHE A 112 -5.89 4.37 6.05
CA PHE A 112 -4.58 4.47 5.41
C PHE A 112 -4.39 5.81 4.72
N TYR A 113 -5.41 6.30 4.02
CA TYR A 113 -5.39 7.62 3.39
C TYR A 113 -5.02 8.71 4.40
N GLU A 114 -5.65 8.70 5.58
CA GLU A 114 -5.36 9.69 6.61
C GLU A 114 -3.95 9.53 7.18
N ILE A 115 -3.49 8.29 7.36
CA ILE A 115 -2.12 8.02 7.82
C ILE A 115 -1.10 8.57 6.82
N CYS A 116 -1.33 8.36 5.52
CA CYS A 116 -0.42 8.82 4.47
C CYS A 116 -0.25 10.34 4.46
N LYS A 117 -1.24 11.08 4.93
CA LYS A 117 -1.18 12.55 4.99
C LYS A 117 -0.35 13.05 6.17
N ASP A 118 -0.06 12.20 7.15
CA ASP A 118 0.87 12.51 8.24
C ASP A 118 2.26 12.00 7.82
N THR A 119 3.06 12.88 7.27
CA THR A 119 4.35 12.53 6.68
C THR A 119 5.27 11.79 7.65
N GLU A 120 5.41 12.29 8.87
CA GLU A 120 6.29 11.65 9.87
C GLU A 120 5.85 10.23 10.20
N ARG A 121 4.56 10.04 10.43
CA ARG A 121 4.00 8.73 10.72
C ARG A 121 4.15 7.79 9.54
N PHE A 122 3.91 8.28 8.34
CA PHE A 122 4.03 7.45 7.15
C PHE A 122 5.48 7.01 6.91
N VAL A 123 6.45 7.90 7.11
CA VAL A 123 7.89 7.54 7.03
C VAL A 123 8.23 6.42 8.00
N GLU A 124 7.74 6.50 9.24
CA GLU A 124 7.94 5.43 10.22
C GLU A 124 7.36 4.10 9.77
N LEU A 125 6.15 4.13 9.20
CA LEU A 125 5.50 2.91 8.71
C LEU A 125 6.23 2.30 7.52
N ILE A 126 6.73 3.11 6.61
CA ILE A 126 7.55 2.62 5.49
C ILE A 126 8.79 1.93 6.05
N SER A 127 9.49 2.59 6.95
CA SER A 127 10.73 2.08 7.54
C SER A 127 10.49 0.77 8.30
N ASP A 128 9.50 0.75 9.16
CA ASP A 128 9.18 -0.43 9.97
C ASP A 128 8.66 -1.58 9.12
N GLY A 129 7.84 -1.29 8.13
CA GLY A 129 7.28 -2.30 7.23
C GLY A 129 8.35 -2.94 6.36
N VAL A 130 9.23 -2.14 5.77
CA VAL A 130 10.34 -2.64 4.95
C VAL A 130 11.31 -3.46 5.80
N GLU A 131 11.62 -3.00 7.02
CA GLU A 131 12.48 -3.75 7.92
C GLU A 131 11.87 -5.09 8.30
N ARG A 132 10.57 -5.12 8.59
CA ARG A 132 9.86 -6.37 8.90
C ARG A 132 9.90 -7.33 7.72
N ASP A 133 9.73 -6.84 6.50
CA ASP A 133 9.77 -7.68 5.29
C ASP A 133 11.17 -8.26 5.04
N HIS A 134 12.23 -7.57 5.45
CA HIS A 134 13.59 -8.09 5.37
C HIS A 134 13.80 -9.25 6.34
N LYS A 135 13.21 -9.17 7.53
CA LYS A 135 13.33 -10.21 8.57
C LYS A 135 12.37 -11.37 8.32
N PHE A 136 11.16 -11.06 7.88
CA PHE A 136 10.07 -12.00 7.70
C PHE A 136 9.42 -11.74 6.34
N PRO A 137 10.03 -12.22 5.23
CA PRO A 137 9.52 -11.91 3.90
C PRO A 137 8.06 -12.27 3.72
N TYR A 138 7.28 -11.32 3.21
CA TYR A 138 5.88 -11.56 2.89
C TYR A 138 5.77 -12.25 1.53
N MET A 139 4.91 -13.27 1.46
CA MET A 139 4.67 -14.01 0.22
C MET A 139 3.52 -13.39 -0.55
N HIS A 140 3.84 -12.70 -1.65
CA HIS A 140 2.85 -12.02 -2.47
C HIS A 140 2.18 -12.97 -3.46
N GLY A 141 0.86 -12.82 -3.60
CA GLY A 141 0.08 -13.49 -4.63
C GLY A 141 0.30 -14.99 -4.71
N LYS A 142 0.56 -15.47 -5.92
CA LYS A 142 0.68 -16.90 -6.23
C LYS A 142 1.91 -17.56 -5.60
N ASP A 143 2.91 -16.79 -5.24
CA ASP A 143 4.16 -17.34 -4.71
C ASP A 143 4.02 -17.80 -3.28
N TYR A 144 2.95 -17.42 -2.62
CA TYR A 144 2.71 -17.75 -1.22
C TYR A 144 2.79 -19.25 -0.94
N HIS A 145 2.19 -20.06 -1.79
CA HIS A 145 2.10 -21.51 -1.57
C HIS A 145 3.38 -22.28 -1.90
N LEU A 146 4.35 -21.64 -2.56
CA LEU A 146 5.61 -22.29 -2.91
C LEU A 146 6.50 -22.57 -1.71
N PHE A 147 6.21 -21.96 -0.57
CA PHE A 147 7.02 -22.03 0.63
C PHE A 147 6.40 -22.90 1.73
N PHE A 148 5.32 -23.58 1.41
CA PHE A 148 4.61 -24.42 2.37
C PHE A 148 4.39 -25.83 1.84
#